data_2c30943cf08222b754f8362cd2118775
#
_entry.id   2c30943cf08222b754f8362cd2118775
#
_cell.length_a   1.000
_cell.length_b   1.000
_cell.length_c   1.000
_cell.angle_alpha   90.00
_cell.angle_beta   90.00
_cell.angle_gamma   90.00
#
_symmetry.space_group_name_H-M   'P 1'
#
loop_
_entity.id
_entity.type
_entity.pdbx_description
1 polymer ?
#
loop_
_entity_poly.entity_id
_entity_poly.type
_entity_poly.pdbx_seq_one_letter_code
_entity_poly.pdbx_strand_id
1 'polypeptide(L)'
;MDPISLTLTGAAVGPVFNFLFGRLTRLLDDRTAKADANAPEQGVEEIETPEIVHGVLQPLQVDEDQLERRLDELEELAGRLGVYDRNPSRLQAEDAKLLENMGRLRSHLEFVYGQRITFIGEQRPSSGSRVDQSVDVIEGDMTGIDGKNVRSAQVTQHSRHLAAGGKVIGIRADEVR
;
A
#
# COMPACT_ATOMS: atom_id res chain seq x y z
N MET A 1 4.03 7.72 11.11
CA MET A 1 2.90 7.91 10.18
C MET A 1 3.20 9.16 9.37
N ASP A 2 3.40 9.00 8.09
CA ASP A 2 3.58 10.15 7.23
C ASP A 2 2.20 10.69 6.84
N PRO A 3 1.81 11.88 7.28
CA PRO A 3 0.59 12.51 6.81
C PRO A 3 0.68 12.61 5.28
N ILE A 4 -0.46 12.49 4.59
CA ILE A 4 -0.51 12.86 3.18
C ILE A 4 -0.05 14.32 3.14
N SER A 5 1.13 14.54 2.57
CA SER A 5 1.74 15.88 2.57
C SER A 5 0.82 16.84 1.84
N LEU A 6 0.46 17.93 2.51
CA LEU A 6 -0.49 18.98 2.08
C LEU A 6 -0.03 19.82 0.87
N THR A 7 0.94 19.34 0.10
CA THR A 7 1.24 19.89 -1.22
C THR A 7 0.22 19.47 -2.29
N LEU A 8 -0.75 18.60 -1.92
CA LEU A 8 -1.89 18.34 -2.78
C LEU A 8 -2.71 19.61 -2.89
N THR A 9 -2.70 20.23 -4.05
CA THR A 9 -3.64 21.32 -4.37
C THR A 9 -5.07 20.80 -4.14
N GLY A 10 -6.00 21.67 -3.73
CA GLY A 10 -7.39 21.26 -3.46
C GLY A 10 -8.03 20.42 -4.56
N ALA A 11 -7.60 20.59 -5.82
CA ALA A 11 -8.03 19.79 -6.97
C ALA A 11 -7.62 18.30 -6.89
N ALA A 12 -6.59 17.94 -6.14
CA ALA A 12 -6.08 16.56 -6.08
C ALA A 12 -6.73 15.72 -4.95
N VAL A 13 -7.38 16.34 -3.97
CA VAL A 13 -7.97 15.62 -2.81
C VAL A 13 -9.04 14.62 -3.26
N GLY A 14 -9.94 15.02 -4.15
CA GLY A 14 -11.00 14.14 -4.66
C GLY A 14 -10.46 12.89 -5.38
N PRO A 15 -9.60 13.02 -6.39
CA PRO A 15 -8.98 11.88 -7.06
C PRO A 15 -8.21 10.95 -6.12
N VAL A 16 -7.43 11.50 -5.16
CA VAL A 16 -6.70 10.70 -4.16
C VAL A 16 -7.66 9.96 -3.25
N PHE A 17 -8.70 10.65 -2.76
CA PHE A 17 -9.75 10.03 -1.94
C PHE A 17 -10.42 8.87 -2.69
N ASN A 18 -10.88 9.10 -3.90
CA ASN A 18 -11.57 8.10 -4.71
C ASN A 18 -10.69 6.88 -4.95
N PHE A 19 -9.41 7.08 -5.21
CA PHE A 19 -8.46 5.97 -5.35
C PHE A 19 -8.33 5.16 -4.06
N LEU A 20 -8.01 5.81 -2.94
CA LEU A 20 -7.78 5.11 -1.67
C LEU A 20 -9.06 4.44 -1.15
N PHE A 21 -10.18 5.18 -1.17
CA PHE A 21 -11.46 4.67 -0.67
C PHE A 21 -12.03 3.57 -1.56
N GLY A 22 -11.90 3.69 -2.88
CA GLY A 22 -12.29 2.65 -3.82
C GLY A 22 -11.48 1.35 -3.63
N ARG A 23 -10.19 1.45 -3.25
CA ARG A 23 -9.39 0.26 -2.90
C ARG A 23 -9.82 -0.37 -1.58
N LEU A 24 -10.15 0.45 -0.60
CA LEU A 24 -10.65 -0.03 0.69
C LEU A 24 -11.97 -0.80 0.54
N THR A 25 -12.95 -0.20 -0.13
CA THR A 25 -14.28 -0.82 -0.31
C THR A 25 -14.15 -2.13 -1.06
N ARG A 26 -13.38 -2.16 -2.15
CA ARG A 26 -13.15 -3.37 -2.91
C ARG A 26 -12.48 -4.47 -2.08
N LEU A 27 -11.45 -4.13 -1.30
CA LEU A 27 -10.76 -5.06 -0.43
C LEU A 27 -11.70 -5.73 0.59
N LEU A 28 -12.61 -4.94 1.18
CA LEU A 28 -13.60 -5.43 2.13
C LEU A 28 -14.71 -6.25 1.46
N ASP A 29 -15.16 -5.85 0.26
CA ASP A 29 -16.15 -6.56 -0.53
C ASP A 29 -15.61 -7.93 -0.98
N ASP A 30 -14.38 -7.99 -1.50
CA ASP A 30 -13.72 -9.22 -1.94
C ASP A 30 -13.55 -10.20 -0.77
N ARG A 31 -13.21 -9.70 0.42
CA ARG A 31 -13.13 -10.52 1.63
C ARG A 31 -14.49 -11.10 2.01
N THR A 32 -15.53 -10.29 1.96
CA THR A 32 -16.91 -10.75 2.27
C THR A 32 -17.35 -11.79 1.25
N ALA A 33 -17.06 -11.58 -0.03
CA ALA A 33 -17.37 -12.55 -1.09
C ALA A 33 -16.62 -13.88 -0.92
N LYS A 34 -15.33 -13.84 -0.51
CA LYS A 34 -14.56 -15.08 -0.21
C LYS A 34 -15.09 -15.85 0.99
N ALA A 35 -15.71 -15.19 1.96
CA ALA A 35 -16.34 -15.85 3.09
C ALA A 35 -17.61 -16.60 2.69
N ASP A 36 -18.26 -16.18 1.61
CA ASP A 36 -19.40 -16.90 1.00
C ASP A 36 -18.85 -17.97 0.04
N ALA A 37 -18.87 -19.23 0.44
CA ALA A 37 -18.23 -20.41 -0.17
C ALA A 37 -18.50 -20.69 -1.67
N ASN A 38 -19.14 -19.77 -2.40
CA ASN A 38 -19.47 -19.85 -3.83
C ASN A 38 -18.86 -18.73 -4.70
N ALA A 39 -17.98 -17.90 -4.16
CA ALA A 39 -17.38 -16.84 -4.96
C ALA A 39 -16.30 -17.39 -5.91
N PRO A 40 -16.29 -17.00 -7.20
CA PRO A 40 -15.21 -17.37 -8.12
C PRO A 40 -13.87 -16.78 -7.63
N GLU A 41 -12.80 -17.55 -7.77
CA GLU A 41 -11.45 -17.03 -7.55
C GLU A 41 -11.23 -15.79 -8.44
N GLN A 42 -11.11 -14.64 -7.81
CA GLN A 42 -10.83 -13.41 -8.55
C GLN A 42 -9.35 -13.43 -8.95
N GLY A 43 -9.11 -13.39 -10.25
CA GLY A 43 -7.77 -13.34 -10.81
C GLY A 43 -7.03 -12.06 -10.40
N VAL A 44 -5.70 -12.06 -10.59
CA VAL A 44 -4.85 -10.88 -10.41
C VAL A 44 -5.39 -9.76 -11.28
N GLU A 45 -5.86 -8.67 -10.66
CA GLU A 45 -6.38 -7.54 -11.39
C GLU A 45 -5.24 -6.66 -11.90
N GLU A 46 -5.11 -6.55 -13.20
CA GLU A 46 -4.26 -5.57 -13.83
C GLU A 46 -4.91 -4.20 -13.69
N ILE A 47 -4.35 -3.36 -12.83
CA ILE A 47 -4.89 -2.04 -12.56
C ILE A 47 -4.13 -1.04 -13.40
N GLU A 48 -4.84 -0.32 -14.27
CA GLU A 48 -4.30 0.91 -14.83
C GLU A 48 -3.91 1.84 -13.68
N THR A 49 -2.63 2.22 -13.63
CA THR A 49 -2.16 3.17 -12.61
C THR A 49 -2.83 4.53 -12.87
N PRO A 50 -3.64 5.05 -11.94
CA PRO A 50 -4.30 6.34 -12.15
C PRO A 50 -3.27 7.46 -12.32
N GLU A 51 -3.60 8.47 -13.14
CA GLU A 51 -2.72 9.63 -13.40
C GLU A 51 -2.28 10.37 -12.13
N ILE A 52 -3.05 10.26 -11.04
CA ILE A 52 -2.71 10.89 -9.76
C ILE A 52 -1.57 10.18 -9.01
N VAL A 53 -1.23 8.94 -9.38
CA VAL A 53 -0.20 8.15 -8.74
C VAL A 53 1.16 8.45 -9.38
N HIS A 54 2.15 8.78 -8.56
CA HIS A 54 3.52 8.98 -9.00
C HIS A 54 4.27 7.65 -9.05
N GLY A 55 4.63 7.19 -10.23
CA GLY A 55 5.28 5.90 -10.47
C GLY A 55 4.31 4.85 -10.99
N VAL A 56 4.67 3.59 -10.88
CA VAL A 56 3.89 2.46 -11.39
C VAL A 56 3.53 1.52 -10.27
N LEU A 57 2.23 1.22 -10.13
CA LEU A 57 1.76 0.15 -9.26
C LEU A 57 1.86 -1.17 -10.00
N GLN A 58 2.42 -2.19 -9.33
CA GLN A 58 2.34 -3.57 -9.80
C GLN A 58 0.91 -4.09 -9.61
N PRO A 59 0.52 -5.18 -10.30
CA PRO A 59 -0.75 -5.84 -10.01
C PRO A 59 -0.91 -6.07 -8.52
N LEU A 60 -2.04 -5.64 -7.95
CA LEU A 60 -2.24 -5.69 -6.51
C LEU A 60 -2.51 -7.14 -6.07
N GLN A 61 -1.64 -7.64 -5.22
CA GLN A 61 -1.81 -8.91 -4.55
C GLN A 61 -2.03 -8.65 -3.07
N VAL A 62 -3.09 -9.21 -2.51
CA VAL A 62 -3.42 -9.04 -1.10
C VAL A 62 -2.59 -10.00 -0.27
N ASP A 63 -1.85 -9.47 0.69
CA ASP A 63 -1.28 -10.25 1.77
C ASP A 63 -2.37 -10.47 2.83
N GLU A 64 -2.94 -11.67 2.86
CA GLU A 64 -4.06 -12.01 3.74
C GLU A 64 -3.69 -11.90 5.23
N ASP A 65 -2.46 -12.24 5.61
CA ASP A 65 -1.98 -12.10 6.99
C ASP A 65 -1.93 -10.62 7.41
N GLN A 66 -1.50 -9.75 6.51
CA GLN A 66 -1.47 -8.30 6.76
C GLN A 66 -2.89 -7.72 6.79
N LEU A 67 -3.77 -8.22 5.95
CA LEU A 67 -5.18 -7.82 5.93
C LEU A 67 -5.86 -8.17 7.25
N GLU A 68 -5.75 -9.41 7.72
CA GLU A 68 -6.38 -9.84 8.98
C GLU A 68 -5.91 -9.03 10.18
N ARG A 69 -4.61 -8.74 10.26
CA ARG A 69 -4.05 -7.94 11.37
C ARG A 69 -4.54 -6.49 11.40
N ARG A 70 -5.06 -5.98 10.30
CA ARG A 70 -5.47 -4.57 10.15
C ARG A 70 -6.95 -4.39 9.88
N LEU A 71 -7.70 -5.49 9.90
CA LEU A 71 -9.10 -5.50 9.49
C LEU A 71 -9.95 -4.51 10.28
N ASP A 72 -9.88 -4.56 11.60
CA ASP A 72 -10.68 -3.68 12.48
C ASP A 72 -10.42 -2.19 12.18
N GLU A 73 -9.15 -1.84 11.94
CA GLU A 73 -8.77 -0.48 11.61
C GLU A 73 -9.24 -0.05 10.21
N LEU A 74 -9.21 -0.98 9.24
CA LEU A 74 -9.72 -0.73 7.89
C LEU A 74 -11.24 -0.55 7.88
N GLU A 75 -11.98 -1.37 8.64
CA GLU A 75 -13.43 -1.23 8.82
C GLU A 75 -13.80 0.10 9.51
N GLU A 76 -13.05 0.48 10.54
CA GLU A 76 -13.23 1.78 11.20
C GLU A 76 -13.01 2.94 10.22
N LEU A 77 -11.95 2.86 9.40
CA LEU A 77 -11.66 3.87 8.38
C LEU A 77 -12.73 3.91 7.29
N ALA A 78 -13.28 2.76 6.88
CA ALA A 78 -14.40 2.68 5.95
C ALA A 78 -15.63 3.44 6.48
N GLY A 79 -15.97 3.22 7.75
CA GLY A 79 -17.06 3.95 8.41
C GLY A 79 -16.83 5.47 8.46
N ARG A 80 -15.61 5.89 8.84
CA ARG A 80 -15.25 7.31 8.94
C ARG A 80 -15.20 8.01 7.59
N LEU A 81 -14.62 7.37 6.58
CA LEU A 81 -14.46 7.92 5.24
C LEU A 81 -15.73 7.83 4.39
N GLY A 82 -16.60 6.86 4.65
CA GLY A 82 -17.87 6.71 3.95
C GLY A 82 -18.82 7.91 4.04
N VAL A 83 -18.62 8.80 5.01
CA VAL A 83 -19.37 10.08 5.09
C VAL A 83 -19.00 11.01 3.94
N TYR A 84 -17.73 11.01 3.55
CA TYR A 84 -17.22 11.84 2.46
C TYR A 84 -17.58 11.25 1.09
N ASP A 85 -17.61 9.93 0.97
CA ASP A 85 -18.06 9.25 -0.24
C ASP A 85 -19.53 9.60 -0.55
N ARG A 86 -20.41 9.55 0.46
CA ARG A 86 -21.81 9.95 0.33
C ARG A 86 -22.02 11.44 0.09
N ASN A 87 -21.05 12.29 0.44
CA ASN A 87 -21.10 13.73 0.33
C ASN A 87 -19.79 14.30 -0.22
N PRO A 88 -19.51 14.18 -1.52
CA PRO A 88 -18.24 14.61 -2.10
C PRO A 88 -17.95 16.11 -1.94
N SER A 89 -18.96 16.94 -1.73
CA SER A 89 -18.78 18.38 -1.46
C SER A 89 -18.03 18.67 -0.16
N ARG A 90 -17.89 17.68 0.73
CA ARG A 90 -17.12 17.77 1.99
C ARG A 90 -15.63 17.42 1.81
N LEU A 91 -15.21 16.97 0.63
CA LEU A 91 -13.81 16.69 0.31
C LEU A 91 -13.05 18.02 0.16
N GLN A 92 -12.51 18.53 1.26
CA GLN A 92 -11.77 19.78 1.30
C GLN A 92 -10.32 19.54 1.73
N ALA A 93 -9.39 20.23 1.10
CA ALA A 93 -7.96 20.11 1.38
C ALA A 93 -7.60 20.62 2.80
N GLU A 94 -8.45 21.45 3.38
CA GLU A 94 -8.29 22.02 4.71
C GLU A 94 -8.85 21.12 5.81
N ASP A 95 -9.57 20.04 5.47
CA ASP A 95 -10.10 19.11 6.46
C ASP A 95 -8.98 18.19 6.98
N ALA A 96 -8.38 18.60 8.09
CA ALA A 96 -7.28 17.87 8.72
C ALA A 96 -7.65 16.43 9.11
N LYS A 97 -8.91 16.18 9.51
CA LYS A 97 -9.38 14.84 9.86
C LYS A 97 -9.51 13.94 8.64
N LEU A 98 -9.99 14.49 7.53
CA LEU A 98 -10.01 13.77 6.25
C LEU A 98 -8.60 13.36 5.85
N LEU A 99 -7.67 14.30 5.83
CA LEU A 99 -6.28 14.06 5.42
C LEU A 99 -5.57 13.06 6.33
N GLU A 100 -5.80 13.14 7.64
CA GLU A 100 -5.27 12.17 8.60
C GLU A 100 -5.81 10.76 8.33
N ASN A 101 -7.14 10.60 8.16
CA ASN A 101 -7.74 9.30 7.87
C ASN A 101 -7.29 8.74 6.51
N MET A 102 -7.15 9.59 5.49
CA MET A 102 -6.59 9.19 4.19
C MET A 102 -5.13 8.73 4.33
N GLY A 103 -4.32 9.40 5.15
CA GLY A 103 -2.93 9.02 5.43
C GLY A 103 -2.84 7.67 6.14
N ARG A 104 -3.71 7.44 7.14
CA ARG A 104 -3.83 6.15 7.82
C ARG A 104 -4.25 5.05 6.85
N LEU A 105 -5.30 5.28 6.06
CA LEU A 105 -5.77 4.34 5.06
C LEU A 105 -4.66 3.98 4.07
N ARG A 106 -3.96 4.97 3.51
CA ARG A 106 -2.82 4.72 2.64
C ARG A 106 -1.79 3.80 3.28
N SER A 107 -1.40 4.08 4.53
CA SER A 107 -0.42 3.25 5.24
C SER A 107 -0.89 1.80 5.37
N HIS A 108 -2.16 1.54 5.69
CA HIS A 108 -2.69 0.18 5.78
C HIS A 108 -2.70 -0.51 4.41
N LEU A 109 -3.12 0.19 3.35
CA LEU A 109 -3.11 -0.35 1.99
C LEU A 109 -1.68 -0.66 1.51
N GLU A 110 -0.69 0.19 1.82
CA GLU A 110 0.72 -0.06 1.51
C GLU A 110 1.23 -1.35 2.16
N PHE A 111 0.79 -1.68 3.37
CA PHE A 111 1.13 -2.95 4.02
C PHE A 111 0.40 -4.14 3.42
N VAL A 112 -0.90 -4.01 3.19
CA VAL A 112 -1.73 -5.10 2.64
C VAL A 112 -1.30 -5.49 1.24
N TYR A 113 -0.91 -4.52 0.42
CA TYR A 113 -0.46 -4.76 -0.96
C TYR A 113 1.05 -4.92 -1.12
N GLY A 114 1.84 -4.72 -0.04
CA GLY A 114 3.30 -4.76 -0.11
C GLY A 114 3.89 -3.74 -1.08
N GLN A 115 3.19 -2.63 -1.32
CA GLN A 115 3.59 -1.59 -2.27
C GLN A 115 3.48 -0.20 -1.66
N ARG A 116 4.43 0.68 -2.04
CA ARG A 116 4.30 2.09 -1.73
C ARG A 116 3.32 2.75 -2.67
N ILE A 117 2.48 3.63 -2.14
CA ILE A 117 1.55 4.47 -2.87
C ILE A 117 1.94 5.94 -2.65
N THR A 118 2.48 6.56 -3.68
CA THR A 118 2.90 7.96 -3.67
C THR A 118 2.09 8.72 -4.71
N PHE A 119 1.57 9.87 -4.33
CA PHE A 119 0.78 10.71 -5.23
C PHE A 119 1.65 11.81 -5.86
N ILE A 120 1.24 12.30 -7.02
CA ILE A 120 1.91 13.41 -7.69
C ILE A 120 1.91 14.64 -6.77
N GLY A 121 3.09 15.27 -6.61
CA GLY A 121 3.29 16.41 -5.73
C GLY A 121 3.83 16.07 -4.33
N GLU A 122 3.85 14.79 -3.95
CA GLU A 122 4.47 14.37 -2.69
C GLU A 122 6.00 14.25 -2.81
N GLN A 123 6.69 14.64 -1.73
CA GLN A 123 8.15 14.45 -1.61
C GLN A 123 8.49 13.09 -1.01
N ARG A 124 8.01 12.02 -1.68
CA ARG A 124 8.28 10.63 -1.31
C ARG A 124 8.86 9.89 -2.52
N PRO A 125 9.62 8.80 -2.31
CA PRO A 125 10.00 7.94 -3.42
C PRO A 125 8.76 7.46 -4.19
N SER A 126 8.90 7.24 -5.51
CA SER A 126 7.80 6.79 -6.38
C SER A 126 7.11 5.52 -5.87
N SER A 127 5.85 5.34 -6.28
CA SER A 127 5.10 4.11 -6.04
C SER A 127 5.83 2.89 -6.60
N GLY A 128 5.64 1.73 -5.97
CA GLY A 128 6.27 0.48 -6.38
C GLY A 128 6.42 -0.50 -5.22
N SER A 129 6.96 -1.67 -5.51
CA SER A 129 7.13 -2.75 -4.54
C SER A 129 7.94 -2.30 -3.32
N ARG A 130 7.45 -2.66 -2.13
CA ARG A 130 8.08 -2.35 -0.86
C ARG A 130 8.23 -3.64 -0.04
N VAL A 131 9.44 -3.89 0.43
CA VAL A 131 9.72 -5.00 1.34
C VAL A 131 10.44 -4.45 2.57
N ASP A 132 9.83 -4.62 3.74
CA ASP A 132 10.41 -4.26 5.02
C ASP A 132 10.64 -5.54 5.83
N GLN A 133 11.91 -5.88 6.10
CA GLN A 133 12.29 -7.05 6.87
C GLN A 133 13.08 -6.63 8.12
N SER A 134 12.67 -7.13 9.29
CA SER A 134 13.36 -6.90 10.52
C SER A 134 13.56 -8.22 11.27
N VAL A 135 14.80 -8.53 11.58
CA VAL A 135 15.19 -9.72 12.34
C VAL A 135 16.27 -9.36 13.36
N ASP A 136 16.32 -10.08 14.49
CA ASP A 136 17.35 -9.82 15.49
C ASP A 136 18.70 -10.44 15.09
N VAL A 137 18.69 -11.66 14.58
CA VAL A 137 19.90 -12.40 14.20
C VAL A 137 19.71 -13.06 12.85
N ILE A 138 20.69 -12.93 11.96
CA ILE A 138 20.75 -13.61 10.67
C ILE A 138 21.85 -14.67 10.72
N GLU A 139 21.46 -15.94 10.71
CA GLU A 139 22.39 -17.09 10.69
C GLU A 139 22.55 -17.70 9.28
N GLY A 140 21.68 -17.34 8.35
CA GLY A 140 21.66 -17.78 6.95
C GLY A 140 21.52 -16.61 5.99
N ASP A 141 20.92 -16.88 4.82
CA ASP A 141 20.70 -15.88 3.80
C ASP A 141 19.34 -15.17 3.99
N MET A 142 19.34 -13.85 3.93
CA MET A 142 18.14 -13.01 3.94
C MET A 142 18.05 -12.28 2.61
N THR A 143 17.02 -12.55 1.83
CA THR A 143 16.77 -11.88 0.54
C THR A 143 15.47 -11.08 0.62
N GLY A 144 15.50 -9.82 0.18
CA GLY A 144 14.32 -8.97 0.15
C GLY A 144 13.43 -9.28 -1.04
N ILE A 145 13.95 -9.08 -2.25
CA ILE A 145 13.23 -9.36 -3.49
C ILE A 145 14.08 -10.31 -4.36
N ASP A 146 13.47 -11.37 -4.85
CA ASP A 146 14.05 -12.27 -5.82
C ASP A 146 13.10 -12.41 -7.01
N GLY A 147 13.54 -12.00 -8.20
CA GLY A 147 12.69 -12.00 -9.39
C GLY A 147 13.43 -11.71 -10.67
N LYS A 148 12.83 -11.99 -11.83
CA LYS A 148 13.47 -11.75 -13.12
C LYS A 148 13.55 -10.28 -13.49
N ASN A 149 12.43 -9.56 -13.31
CA ASN A 149 12.33 -8.14 -13.62
C ASN A 149 11.76 -7.40 -12.41
N VAL A 150 12.50 -6.45 -11.87
CA VAL A 150 12.09 -5.63 -10.72
C VAL A 150 12.05 -4.17 -11.15
N ARG A 151 10.88 -3.53 -10.96
CA ARG A 151 10.68 -2.12 -11.28
C ARG A 151 10.22 -1.38 -10.04
N SER A 152 10.78 -0.18 -9.82
CA SER A 152 10.35 0.73 -8.74
C SER A 152 10.22 0.05 -7.37
N ALA A 153 11.24 -0.75 -6.98
CA ALA A 153 11.20 -1.50 -5.73
C ALA A 153 12.04 -0.83 -4.64
N GLN A 154 11.57 -0.92 -3.39
CA GLN A 154 12.35 -0.57 -2.22
C GLN A 154 12.40 -1.75 -1.27
N VAL A 155 13.61 -2.09 -0.82
CA VAL A 155 13.85 -3.10 0.21
C VAL A 155 14.53 -2.42 1.40
N THR A 156 13.92 -2.56 2.56
CA THR A 156 14.49 -2.15 3.84
C THR A 156 14.72 -3.38 4.68
N GLN A 157 15.99 -3.65 5.00
CA GLN A 157 16.37 -4.80 5.83
C GLN A 157 17.08 -4.28 7.09
N HIS A 158 16.61 -4.74 8.24
CA HIS A 158 17.17 -4.37 9.51
C HIS A 158 17.53 -5.63 10.32
N SER A 159 18.79 -5.72 10.75
CA SER A 159 19.22 -6.79 11.64
C SER A 159 20.10 -6.20 12.75
N ARG A 160 20.01 -6.77 13.95
CA ARG A 160 20.91 -6.40 15.06
C ARG A 160 22.24 -7.11 14.97
N HIS A 161 22.23 -8.34 14.44
CA HIS A 161 23.42 -9.18 14.35
C HIS A 161 23.40 -10.02 13.08
N LEU A 162 24.54 -10.06 12.38
CA LEU A 162 24.80 -10.94 11.26
C LEU A 162 25.84 -11.98 11.71
N ALA A 163 25.47 -13.25 11.80
CA ALA A 163 26.37 -14.33 12.19
C ALA A 163 27.41 -14.60 11.10
N ALA A 164 28.51 -15.23 11.46
CA ALA A 164 29.54 -15.61 10.52
C ALA A 164 28.97 -16.55 9.42
N GLY A 165 29.07 -16.13 8.16
CA GLY A 165 28.48 -16.85 7.01
C GLY A 165 27.08 -16.39 6.64
N GLY A 166 26.41 -15.55 7.43
CA GLY A 166 25.14 -14.94 7.06
C GLY A 166 25.29 -13.95 5.91
N LYS A 167 24.27 -13.85 5.05
CA LYS A 167 24.26 -12.98 3.88
C LYS A 167 22.97 -12.20 3.80
N VAL A 168 23.07 -10.92 3.48
CA VAL A 168 21.92 -10.02 3.28
C VAL A 168 21.91 -9.55 1.83
N ILE A 169 20.82 -9.81 1.12
CA ILE A 169 20.61 -9.41 -0.28
C ILE A 169 19.32 -8.58 -0.34
N GLY A 170 19.44 -7.30 -0.72
CA GLY A 170 18.27 -6.45 -0.88
C GLY A 170 17.41 -6.90 -2.05
N ILE A 171 17.98 -6.90 -3.25
CA ILE A 171 17.29 -7.28 -4.49
C ILE A 171 18.20 -8.24 -5.26
N ARG A 172 17.62 -9.35 -5.72
CA ARG A 172 18.21 -10.26 -6.69
C ARG A 172 17.30 -10.28 -7.91
N ALA A 173 17.76 -9.79 -9.05
CA ALA A 173 17.01 -9.77 -10.28
C ALA A 173 17.93 -9.82 -11.50
N ASP A 174 17.39 -10.32 -12.62
CA ASP A 174 18.10 -10.29 -13.91
C ASP A 174 18.09 -8.85 -14.47
N GLU A 175 17.03 -8.09 -14.20
CA GLU A 175 16.89 -6.71 -14.64
C GLU A 175 16.21 -5.85 -13.54
N VAL A 176 16.81 -4.70 -13.21
CA VAL A 176 16.26 -3.69 -12.28
C VAL A 176 16.13 -2.37 -13.05
N ARG A 177 14.90 -1.79 -13.06
CA ARG A 177 14.60 -0.52 -13.75
C ARG A 177 13.91 0.47 -12.83
#